data_d26480519edbeff66b86a4a9f9b7f6ec
#
_entry.id   d26480519edbeff66b86a4a9f9b7f6ec
#
_cell.length_a   1.000
_cell.length_b   1.000
_cell.length_c   1.000
_cell.angle_alpha   90.00
_cell.angle_beta   90.00
_cell.angle_gamma   90.00
#
_symmetry.space_group_name_H-M   'P 1'
#
loop_
_entity.id
_entity.type
_entity.pdbx_description
1 polymer ?
#
loop_
_entity_poly.entity_id
_entity_poly.type
_entity_poly.pdbx_seq_one_letter_code
_entity_poly.pdbx_strand_id
1 'polypeptide(L)'
;MEMKQVYELANDVTTELLGKNDLVQEDLSNVVDLGKEIFDNVSYDKFTKSLVDHIGKVRFVNRTYEGTAHTLIRDSWEYGAVLEKVTGTNLPEAVENESWELTNGASYDQNVFKKPEVSSKFYNKRTTFEVDLSVADRQVRSAFSSANQLNSFFSMLTNDVDKSLTCKIDELSNRTVNNMILQTVNAEFPLVNNNNYSGMTGIKAVNLLYLYNQTFSKSLTGAAAFFDPDFNKCAALYITRYTDRVKKMSSLFNVGGLPRFTPKNLQHLILHTDLASASDVYLQSDTYHNELTKLPMHESTPYWQGSGTDYAFSHSGTVKATIETGATTKAITFSGIVGVLFDHEAAGLNQVERRITSHRNDKAEFTNYFYKEECGYFNDLNENFIVFYIA
;
A
#
# COMPACT_ATOMS: atom_id res chain seq x y z
N MET A 1 -4.46 6.30 24.14
CA MET A 1 -5.69 7.12 24.18
C MET A 1 -5.46 8.33 25.09
N GLU A 2 -5.95 9.49 24.69
CA GLU A 2 -5.95 10.65 25.57
C GLU A 2 -7.10 10.53 26.59
N MET A 3 -6.93 11.11 27.80
CA MET A 3 -7.94 11.02 28.88
C MET A 3 -9.32 11.54 28.43
N LYS A 4 -9.34 12.56 27.57
CA LYS A 4 -10.59 13.09 27.00
C LYS A 4 -11.34 12.07 26.14
N GLN A 5 -10.63 11.29 25.35
CA GLN A 5 -11.23 10.22 24.50
C GLN A 5 -11.79 9.08 25.38
N VAL A 6 -11.10 8.75 26.48
CA VAL A 6 -11.59 7.76 27.46
C VAL A 6 -12.86 8.23 28.13
N TYR A 7 -12.91 9.52 28.49
CA TYR A 7 -14.09 10.15 29.06
C TYR A 7 -15.28 10.10 28.09
N GLU A 8 -15.11 10.58 26.86
CA GLU A 8 -16.15 10.60 25.83
C GLU A 8 -16.71 9.18 25.59
N LEU A 9 -15.82 8.20 25.40
CA LEU A 9 -16.21 6.82 25.19
C LEU A 9 -16.95 6.21 26.40
N ALA A 10 -16.45 6.43 27.63
CA ALA A 10 -17.08 5.94 28.83
C ALA A 10 -18.45 6.58 29.05
N ASN A 11 -18.60 7.86 28.76
CA ASN A 11 -19.86 8.58 28.87
C ASN A 11 -20.91 8.09 27.86
N ASP A 12 -20.52 7.88 26.60
CA ASP A 12 -21.40 7.37 25.55
C ASP A 12 -21.93 5.96 25.89
N VAL A 13 -21.03 5.05 26.31
CA VAL A 13 -21.41 3.69 26.73
C VAL A 13 -22.32 3.71 27.93
N THR A 14 -22.04 4.56 28.91
CA THR A 14 -22.85 4.68 30.12
C THR A 14 -24.23 5.25 29.82
N THR A 15 -24.30 6.24 28.96
CA THR A 15 -25.58 6.84 28.50
C THR A 15 -26.42 5.79 27.75
N GLU A 16 -25.84 4.99 26.90
CA GLU A 16 -26.55 3.92 26.18
C GLU A 16 -27.10 2.85 27.15
N LEU A 17 -26.32 2.45 28.16
CA LEU A 17 -26.66 1.33 29.03
C LEU A 17 -27.56 1.70 30.21
N LEU A 18 -27.37 2.88 30.80
CA LEU A 18 -28.12 3.33 31.96
C LEU A 18 -29.22 4.38 31.64
N GLY A 19 -29.22 4.89 30.41
CA GLY A 19 -30.19 5.91 29.96
C GLY A 19 -30.06 7.27 30.68
N LYS A 20 -28.92 7.52 31.31
CA LYS A 20 -28.63 8.76 32.05
C LYS A 20 -27.42 9.43 31.39
N ASN A 21 -27.51 10.74 31.16
CA ASN A 21 -26.44 11.54 30.58
C ASN A 21 -25.49 12.08 31.63
N ASP A 22 -24.23 12.31 31.26
CA ASP A 22 -23.20 13.01 32.04
C ASP A 22 -22.90 12.41 33.43
N LEU A 23 -22.95 11.09 33.56
CA LEU A 23 -22.57 10.37 34.77
C LEU A 23 -21.07 10.31 35.02
N VAL A 24 -20.28 10.36 33.92
CA VAL A 24 -18.82 10.27 33.99
C VAL A 24 -18.25 11.66 34.24
N GLN A 25 -17.32 11.81 35.19
CA GLN A 25 -16.59 13.06 35.38
C GLN A 25 -15.41 13.14 34.40
N GLU A 26 -15.10 14.35 33.90
CA GLU A 26 -14.05 14.56 32.92
C GLU A 26 -12.66 14.04 33.33
N ASP A 27 -12.38 14.05 34.64
CA ASP A 27 -11.16 13.55 35.26
C ASP A 27 -11.19 12.05 35.61
N LEU A 28 -12.31 11.38 35.31
CA LEU A 28 -12.57 9.96 35.62
C LEU A 28 -12.44 9.63 37.13
N SER A 29 -12.59 10.61 38.04
CA SER A 29 -12.44 10.41 39.47
C SER A 29 -13.53 9.51 40.06
N ASN A 30 -14.71 9.48 39.45
CA ASN A 30 -15.85 8.66 39.90
C ASN A 30 -15.96 7.28 39.26
N VAL A 31 -14.93 6.84 38.57
CA VAL A 31 -14.91 5.57 37.79
C VAL A 31 -15.24 4.33 38.62
N VAL A 32 -14.81 4.30 39.88
CA VAL A 32 -15.08 3.16 40.80
C VAL A 32 -16.56 3.04 41.15
N ASP A 33 -17.19 4.17 41.46
CA ASP A 33 -18.61 4.21 41.81
C ASP A 33 -19.50 3.97 40.60
N LEU A 34 -19.10 4.51 39.46
CA LEU A 34 -19.74 4.25 38.18
C LEU A 34 -19.66 2.75 37.78
N GLY A 35 -18.51 2.12 38.02
CA GLY A 35 -18.35 0.68 37.80
C GLY A 35 -19.31 -0.17 38.64
N LYS A 36 -19.53 0.19 39.88
CA LYS A 36 -20.53 -0.45 40.74
C LYS A 36 -21.95 -0.26 40.18
N GLU A 37 -22.34 0.96 39.84
CA GLU A 37 -23.67 1.27 39.29
C GLU A 37 -23.94 0.52 37.98
N ILE A 38 -22.95 0.43 37.08
CA ILE A 38 -23.06 -0.31 35.83
C ILE A 38 -23.24 -1.81 36.08
N PHE A 39 -22.40 -2.41 36.91
CA PHE A 39 -22.42 -3.87 37.12
C PHE A 39 -23.56 -4.35 38.02
N ASP A 40 -24.15 -3.48 38.83
CA ASP A 40 -25.38 -3.79 39.56
C ASP A 40 -26.63 -3.79 38.66
N ASN A 41 -26.62 -2.99 37.58
CA ASN A 41 -27.78 -2.81 36.71
C ASN A 41 -27.62 -3.47 35.31
N VAL A 42 -26.39 -3.71 34.84
CA VAL A 42 -26.10 -4.23 33.49
C VAL A 42 -25.12 -5.38 33.58
N SER A 43 -25.31 -6.41 32.71
CA SER A 43 -24.37 -7.51 32.64
C SER A 43 -23.04 -7.09 31.98
N TYR A 44 -21.92 -7.70 32.44
CA TYR A 44 -20.57 -7.47 31.89
C TYR A 44 -20.50 -7.62 30.38
N ASP A 45 -21.20 -8.59 29.81
CA ASP A 45 -21.24 -8.83 28.38
C ASP A 45 -21.85 -7.67 27.60
N LYS A 46 -22.99 -7.14 28.07
CA LYS A 46 -23.63 -5.97 27.44
C LYS A 46 -22.75 -4.72 27.50
N PHE A 47 -22.09 -4.49 28.63
CA PHE A 47 -21.17 -3.37 28.77
C PHE A 47 -19.99 -3.48 27.80
N THR A 48 -19.32 -4.64 27.78
CA THR A 48 -18.15 -4.84 26.93
C THR A 48 -18.54 -4.80 25.45
N LYS A 49 -19.70 -5.33 25.08
CA LYS A 49 -20.19 -5.26 23.71
C LYS A 49 -20.48 -3.83 23.26
N SER A 50 -21.21 -3.06 24.05
CA SER A 50 -21.47 -1.64 23.78
C SER A 50 -20.16 -0.85 23.68
N LEU A 51 -19.20 -1.10 24.59
CA LEU A 51 -17.88 -0.50 24.56
C LEU A 51 -17.12 -0.80 23.25
N VAL A 52 -17.09 -2.04 22.84
CA VAL A 52 -16.41 -2.47 21.61
C VAL A 52 -17.08 -1.88 20.36
N ASP A 53 -18.40 -1.83 20.34
CA ASP A 53 -19.17 -1.23 19.23
C ASP A 53 -18.91 0.29 19.12
N HIS A 54 -18.81 1.00 20.25
CA HIS A 54 -18.45 2.43 20.27
C HIS A 54 -16.99 2.66 19.85
N ILE A 55 -16.06 1.88 20.35
CA ILE A 55 -14.66 1.90 19.92
C ILE A 55 -14.56 1.70 18.42
N GLY A 56 -15.31 0.74 17.86
CA GLY A 56 -15.34 0.49 16.42
C GLY A 56 -15.79 1.71 15.60
N LYS A 57 -16.81 2.43 16.08
CA LYS A 57 -17.36 3.63 15.39
C LYS A 57 -16.43 4.84 15.48
N VAL A 58 -15.84 5.12 16.64
CA VAL A 58 -14.97 6.29 16.88
C VAL A 58 -13.70 6.20 16.03
N ARG A 59 -13.25 5.03 15.69
CA ARG A 59 -12.02 4.77 14.98
C ARG A 59 -12.04 5.13 13.50
N PHE A 60 -13.17 5.07 12.84
CA PHE A 60 -13.30 5.46 11.42
C PHE A 60 -12.91 6.91 11.14
N VAL A 61 -12.94 7.79 12.13
CA VAL A 61 -12.72 9.23 11.96
C VAL A 61 -11.25 9.66 12.09
N ASN A 62 -10.38 8.89 12.78
CA ASN A 62 -9.02 9.33 13.15
C ASN A 62 -7.91 8.33 12.78
N ARG A 63 -8.05 7.63 11.68
CA ARG A 63 -7.08 6.64 11.27
C ARG A 63 -5.92 7.28 10.52
N THR A 64 -4.75 7.39 11.14
CA THR A 64 -3.48 7.55 10.45
C THR A 64 -2.93 6.16 10.17
N TYR A 65 -2.86 5.78 8.91
CA TYR A 65 -2.13 4.60 8.48
C TYR A 65 -0.67 5.02 8.24
N GLU A 66 0.26 4.45 9.00
CA GLU A 66 1.70 4.69 8.87
C GLU A 66 2.39 3.47 8.22
N GLY A 67 1.90 3.04 7.06
CA GLY A 67 2.54 1.98 6.29
C GLY A 67 3.49 2.53 5.22
N THR A 68 4.23 1.63 4.58
CA THR A 68 5.27 1.97 3.60
C THR A 68 4.73 2.43 2.24
N ALA A 69 3.45 2.20 1.94
CA ALA A 69 2.85 2.47 0.63
C ALA A 69 1.49 3.15 0.75
N HIS A 70 1.47 4.31 1.39
CA HIS A 70 0.26 5.13 1.56
C HIS A 70 -0.46 5.43 0.24
N THR A 71 0.28 5.62 -0.84
CA THR A 71 -0.24 5.93 -2.16
C THR A 71 -1.01 4.80 -2.83
N LEU A 72 -0.90 3.57 -2.33
CA LEU A 72 -1.69 2.44 -2.82
C LEU A 72 -3.09 2.39 -2.23
N ILE A 73 -3.33 3.05 -1.09
CA ILE A 73 -4.62 3.01 -0.42
C ILE A 73 -5.59 3.96 -1.10
N ARG A 74 -6.78 3.47 -1.43
CA ARG A 74 -7.84 4.20 -2.11
C ARG A 74 -9.19 3.99 -1.46
N ASP A 75 -10.01 5.02 -1.46
CA ASP A 75 -11.38 4.99 -0.92
C ASP A 75 -12.45 4.63 -1.95
N SER A 76 -12.06 4.27 -3.17
CA SER A 76 -12.95 4.23 -4.33
C SER A 76 -13.78 2.95 -4.49
N TRP A 77 -13.77 2.03 -3.53
CA TRP A 77 -14.47 0.73 -3.67
C TRP A 77 -15.59 0.55 -2.65
N GLU A 78 -16.29 1.62 -2.31
CA GLU A 78 -17.27 1.62 -1.23
C GLU A 78 -18.49 0.73 -1.48
N TYR A 79 -18.92 0.59 -2.76
CA TYR A 79 -20.16 -0.12 -3.09
C TYR A 79 -19.91 -1.12 -4.21
N GLY A 80 -19.75 -2.37 -3.89
CA GLY A 80 -19.72 -3.44 -4.86
C GLY A 80 -18.66 -4.50 -4.66
N ALA A 81 -18.95 -5.72 -5.09
CA ALA A 81 -18.06 -6.87 -4.98
C ALA A 81 -16.92 -6.85 -6.01
N VAL A 82 -17.04 -6.05 -7.06
CA VAL A 82 -16.15 -6.07 -8.23
C VAL A 82 -15.84 -4.65 -8.67
N LEU A 83 -14.54 -4.35 -8.80
CA LEU A 83 -14.08 -3.12 -9.46
C LEU A 83 -14.02 -3.37 -10.97
N GLU A 84 -14.78 -2.59 -11.74
CA GLU A 84 -14.67 -2.57 -13.19
C GLU A 84 -13.81 -1.39 -13.64
N LYS A 85 -12.74 -1.68 -14.39
CA LYS A 85 -11.90 -0.66 -15.03
C LYS A 85 -12.10 -0.73 -16.54
N VAL A 86 -12.68 0.33 -17.12
CA VAL A 86 -12.87 0.46 -18.57
C VAL A 86 -11.77 1.35 -19.15
N THR A 87 -11.02 0.81 -20.11
CA THR A 87 -9.91 1.52 -20.75
C THR A 87 -9.95 1.39 -22.26
N GLY A 88 -9.56 2.46 -22.98
CA GLY A 88 -9.30 2.36 -24.41
C GLY A 88 -8.08 1.48 -24.68
N THR A 89 -8.19 0.53 -25.60
CA THR A 89 -7.10 -0.37 -25.97
C THR A 89 -6.16 0.25 -27.00
N ASN A 90 -6.72 0.96 -27.96
CA ASN A 90 -5.95 1.61 -29.02
C ASN A 90 -6.32 3.09 -29.14
N LEU A 91 -5.33 3.88 -29.52
CA LEU A 91 -5.58 5.26 -29.93
C LEU A 91 -6.14 5.24 -31.37
N PRO A 92 -7.20 5.98 -31.67
CA PRO A 92 -7.62 6.21 -33.04
C PRO A 92 -6.45 6.82 -33.84
N GLU A 93 -6.21 6.31 -35.04
CA GLU A 93 -5.20 6.87 -35.93
C GLU A 93 -5.63 8.27 -36.38
N ALA A 94 -4.78 9.25 -36.07
CA ALA A 94 -4.92 10.59 -36.60
C ALA A 94 -4.20 10.67 -37.93
N VAL A 95 -4.93 10.90 -39.02
CA VAL A 95 -4.40 11.09 -40.36
C VAL A 95 -4.38 12.58 -40.71
N GLU A 96 -3.44 12.98 -41.51
CA GLU A 96 -3.38 14.33 -42.04
C GLU A 96 -4.61 14.57 -42.94
N ASN A 97 -5.25 15.72 -42.76
CA ASN A 97 -6.44 16.06 -43.51
C ASN A 97 -6.05 16.70 -44.86
N GLU A 98 -6.38 16.03 -45.96
CA GLU A 98 -6.12 16.48 -47.32
C GLU A 98 -7.08 17.60 -47.80
N SER A 99 -7.75 18.32 -46.90
CA SER A 99 -8.75 19.35 -47.22
C SER A 99 -8.23 20.49 -48.09
N TRP A 100 -6.92 20.69 -48.14
CA TRP A 100 -6.26 21.70 -48.96
C TRP A 100 -5.75 21.14 -50.31
N GLU A 101 -5.78 19.83 -50.52
CA GLU A 101 -5.27 19.11 -51.71
C GLU A 101 -6.39 18.39 -52.47
N LEU A 102 -7.59 18.99 -52.50
CA LEU A 102 -8.74 18.39 -53.16
C LEU A 102 -8.50 18.22 -54.63
N THR A 103 -8.71 16.98 -55.14
CA THR A 103 -8.55 16.64 -56.54
C THR A 103 -9.93 16.65 -57.25
N ASN A 104 -10.04 17.35 -58.36
CA ASN A 104 -11.25 17.39 -59.13
C ASN A 104 -11.65 16.00 -59.64
N GLY A 105 -12.88 15.57 -59.33
CA GLY A 105 -13.40 14.24 -59.68
C GLY A 105 -13.10 13.12 -58.69
N ALA A 106 -12.37 13.39 -57.60
CA ALA A 106 -12.17 12.43 -56.52
C ALA A 106 -13.40 12.37 -55.61
N SER A 107 -13.70 11.18 -55.09
CA SER A 107 -14.76 10.94 -54.13
C SER A 107 -14.20 10.81 -52.72
N TYR A 108 -14.74 11.56 -51.77
CA TYR A 108 -14.36 11.52 -50.35
C TYR A 108 -15.49 10.90 -49.53
N ASP A 109 -15.29 9.71 -48.95
CA ASP A 109 -16.34 9.00 -48.24
C ASP A 109 -16.52 9.54 -46.81
N GLN A 110 -17.72 10.10 -46.53
CA GLN A 110 -18.11 10.64 -45.25
C GLN A 110 -18.76 9.60 -44.31
N ASN A 111 -19.11 8.44 -44.81
CA ASN A 111 -20.02 7.51 -44.13
C ASN A 111 -19.27 6.29 -43.51
N VAL A 112 -17.96 6.32 -43.45
CA VAL A 112 -17.17 5.24 -42.83
C VAL A 112 -17.31 5.28 -41.33
N PHE A 113 -17.93 4.25 -40.72
CA PHE A 113 -18.06 4.09 -39.29
C PHE A 113 -16.79 3.45 -38.73
N LYS A 114 -16.09 4.21 -37.84
CA LYS A 114 -14.91 3.74 -37.09
C LYS A 114 -15.31 3.53 -35.63
N LYS A 115 -15.38 2.27 -35.19
CA LYS A 115 -15.74 1.91 -33.81
C LYS A 115 -14.56 2.13 -32.87
N PRO A 116 -14.74 2.83 -31.70
CA PRO A 116 -13.70 2.87 -30.66
C PRO A 116 -13.47 1.47 -30.08
N GLU A 117 -12.23 1.12 -29.86
CA GLU A 117 -11.85 -0.12 -29.20
C GLU A 117 -11.67 0.14 -27.69
N VAL A 118 -12.51 -0.48 -26.90
CA VAL A 118 -12.48 -0.42 -25.43
C VAL A 118 -12.40 -1.82 -24.85
N SER A 119 -11.74 -1.94 -23.73
CA SER A 119 -11.66 -3.19 -22.96
C SER A 119 -12.03 -2.89 -21.51
N SER A 120 -12.76 -3.81 -20.89
CA SER A 120 -13.06 -3.75 -19.46
C SER A 120 -12.32 -4.88 -18.74
N LYS A 121 -11.77 -4.55 -17.57
CA LYS A 121 -11.15 -5.51 -16.64
C LYS A 121 -11.91 -5.49 -15.34
N PHE A 122 -12.14 -6.68 -14.78
CA PHE A 122 -12.84 -6.87 -13.52
C PHE A 122 -11.87 -7.37 -12.45
N TYR A 123 -11.82 -6.67 -11.32
CA TYR A 123 -11.01 -7.02 -10.16
C TYR A 123 -11.93 -7.39 -9.00
N ASN A 124 -11.87 -8.63 -8.54
CA ASN A 124 -12.72 -9.18 -7.49
C ASN A 124 -11.93 -9.80 -6.33
N LYS A 125 -10.60 -9.64 -6.34
CA LYS A 125 -9.75 -10.23 -5.31
C LYS A 125 -9.89 -9.46 -4.00
N ARG A 126 -10.28 -10.18 -2.94
CA ARG A 126 -10.41 -9.65 -1.59
C ARG A 126 -9.72 -10.57 -0.59
N THR A 127 -9.33 -10.01 0.52
CA THR A 127 -8.77 -10.72 1.67
C THR A 127 -9.41 -10.16 2.93
N THR A 128 -9.89 -11.04 3.82
CA THR A 128 -10.38 -10.66 5.14
C THR A 128 -9.33 -11.02 6.17
N PHE A 129 -8.87 -10.03 6.90
CA PHE A 129 -8.01 -10.22 8.07
C PHE A 129 -8.88 -10.32 9.32
N GLU A 130 -8.51 -11.20 10.24
CA GLU A 130 -9.21 -11.39 11.51
C GLU A 130 -8.22 -11.34 12.66
N VAL A 131 -8.60 -10.64 13.73
CA VAL A 131 -7.88 -10.62 15.01
C VAL A 131 -8.84 -11.00 16.10
N ASP A 132 -8.48 -12.04 16.85
CA ASP A 132 -9.26 -12.54 17.95
C ASP A 132 -8.78 -11.93 19.26
N LEU A 133 -9.71 -11.43 20.05
CA LEU A 133 -9.45 -10.89 21.38
C LEU A 133 -10.45 -11.45 22.38
N SER A 134 -9.96 -12.05 23.48
CA SER A 134 -10.79 -12.56 24.57
C SER A 134 -10.73 -11.63 25.77
N VAL A 135 -11.88 -11.29 26.32
CA VAL A 135 -12.01 -10.44 27.51
C VAL A 135 -12.75 -11.21 28.59
N ALA A 136 -12.08 -11.42 29.74
CA ALA A 136 -12.71 -12.07 30.89
C ALA A 136 -13.46 -11.04 31.76
N ASP A 137 -14.60 -11.45 32.35
CA ASP A 137 -15.42 -10.59 33.23
C ASP A 137 -14.61 -10.00 34.38
N ARG A 138 -13.63 -10.75 34.90
CA ARG A 138 -12.72 -10.27 35.94
C ARG A 138 -11.82 -9.12 35.50
N GLN A 139 -11.41 -9.10 34.22
CA GLN A 139 -10.62 -8.00 33.65
C GLN A 139 -11.45 -6.72 33.56
N VAL A 140 -12.70 -6.85 33.12
CA VAL A 140 -13.64 -5.70 33.08
C VAL A 140 -13.84 -5.12 34.46
N ARG A 141 -14.13 -5.98 35.46
CA ARG A 141 -14.29 -5.54 36.86
C ARG A 141 -13.02 -4.86 37.39
N SER A 142 -11.83 -5.38 37.09
CA SER A 142 -10.58 -4.79 37.59
C SER A 142 -10.24 -3.47 36.89
N ALA A 143 -10.69 -3.25 35.68
CA ALA A 143 -10.47 -2.00 34.94
C ALA A 143 -11.12 -0.79 35.62
N PHE A 144 -12.25 -0.99 36.29
CA PHE A 144 -12.96 0.06 37.03
C PHE A 144 -12.37 0.36 38.42
N SER A 145 -11.24 -0.20 38.80
CA SER A 145 -10.61 0.09 40.07
C SER A 145 -9.87 1.43 40.10
N SER A 146 -9.48 1.98 38.96
CA SER A 146 -8.92 3.34 38.83
C SER A 146 -8.98 3.84 37.39
N ALA A 147 -8.90 5.17 37.17
CA ALA A 147 -8.85 5.79 35.85
C ALA A 147 -7.67 5.27 35.02
N ASN A 148 -6.50 5.04 35.61
CA ASN A 148 -5.33 4.50 34.91
C ASN A 148 -5.54 3.07 34.43
N GLN A 149 -6.20 2.23 35.23
CA GLN A 149 -6.51 0.86 34.84
C GLN A 149 -7.58 0.81 33.76
N LEU A 150 -8.58 1.69 33.82
CA LEU A 150 -9.59 1.84 32.77
C LEU A 150 -8.95 2.26 31.44
N ASN A 151 -8.08 3.27 31.45
CA ASN A 151 -7.34 3.69 30.27
C ASN A 151 -6.45 2.58 29.69
N SER A 152 -5.77 1.81 30.55
CA SER A 152 -4.95 0.67 30.11
C SER A 152 -5.80 -0.43 29.47
N PHE A 153 -6.98 -0.70 30.04
CA PHE A 153 -7.92 -1.67 29.49
C PHE A 153 -8.43 -1.25 28.10
N PHE A 154 -8.83 0.02 27.94
CA PHE A 154 -9.26 0.54 26.64
C PHE A 154 -8.12 0.53 25.62
N SER A 155 -6.92 0.88 26.03
CA SER A 155 -5.74 0.84 25.18
C SER A 155 -5.43 -0.58 24.69
N MET A 156 -5.59 -1.60 25.55
CA MET A 156 -5.43 -3.01 25.17
C MET A 156 -6.46 -3.43 24.13
N LEU A 157 -7.73 -3.07 24.30
CA LEU A 157 -8.81 -3.41 23.37
C LEU A 157 -8.63 -2.75 21.98
N THR A 158 -7.97 -1.61 21.92
CA THR A 158 -7.86 -0.82 20.68
C THR A 158 -6.49 -0.91 20.02
N ASN A 159 -5.44 -0.52 20.73
CA ASN A 159 -4.12 -0.29 20.14
C ASN A 159 -3.47 -1.56 19.60
N ASP A 160 -3.59 -2.68 20.29
CA ASP A 160 -2.91 -3.92 19.87
C ASP A 160 -3.62 -4.58 18.69
N VAL A 161 -4.95 -4.54 18.68
CA VAL A 161 -5.75 -4.97 17.52
C VAL A 161 -5.41 -4.13 16.30
N ASP A 162 -5.29 -2.81 16.49
CA ASP A 162 -4.98 -1.89 15.40
C ASP A 162 -3.61 -2.08 14.82
N LYS A 163 -2.62 -2.18 15.66
CA LYS A 163 -1.26 -2.47 15.22
C LYS A 163 -1.23 -3.75 14.39
N SER A 164 -1.93 -4.81 14.87
CA SER A 164 -1.98 -6.08 14.18
C SER A 164 -2.65 -5.95 12.80
N LEU A 165 -3.81 -5.29 12.71
CA LEU A 165 -4.50 -5.07 11.44
C LEU A 165 -3.69 -4.16 10.49
N THR A 166 -3.08 -3.10 11.03
CA THR A 166 -2.23 -2.20 10.24
C THR A 166 -1.03 -2.94 9.64
N CYS A 167 -0.36 -3.80 10.43
CA CYS A 167 0.72 -4.64 9.90
C CYS A 167 0.24 -5.56 8.76
N LYS A 168 -0.97 -6.12 8.86
CA LYS A 168 -1.52 -6.99 7.81
C LYS A 168 -1.88 -6.22 6.54
N ILE A 169 -2.36 -5.00 6.67
CA ILE A 169 -2.63 -4.12 5.53
C ILE A 169 -1.33 -3.71 4.85
N ASP A 170 -0.29 -3.41 5.62
CA ASP A 170 1.04 -3.11 5.09
C ASP A 170 1.65 -4.31 4.36
N GLU A 171 1.56 -5.50 4.93
CA GLU A 171 1.96 -6.75 4.25
C GLU A 171 1.20 -6.96 2.92
N LEU A 172 -0.11 -6.68 2.89
CA LEU A 172 -0.92 -6.79 1.66
C LEU A 172 -0.49 -5.77 0.62
N SER A 173 -0.19 -4.55 1.04
CA SER A 173 0.33 -3.47 0.19
C SER A 173 1.65 -3.88 -0.45
N ASN A 174 2.61 -4.32 0.35
CA ASN A 174 3.91 -4.83 -0.11
C ASN A 174 3.73 -6.02 -1.06
N ARG A 175 2.85 -6.97 -0.75
CA ARG A 175 2.56 -8.11 -1.62
C ARG A 175 2.01 -7.69 -2.97
N THR A 176 1.17 -6.65 -3.01
CA THR A 176 0.60 -6.11 -4.25
C THR A 176 1.67 -5.50 -5.14
N VAL A 177 2.58 -4.69 -4.56
CA VAL A 177 3.74 -4.13 -5.29
C VAL A 177 4.69 -5.24 -5.75
N ASN A 178 5.01 -6.20 -4.88
CA ASN A 178 5.92 -7.29 -5.17
C ASN A 178 5.43 -8.17 -6.33
N ASN A 179 4.13 -8.40 -6.41
CA ASN A 179 3.53 -9.13 -7.53
C ASN A 179 3.75 -8.37 -8.85
N MET A 180 3.56 -7.05 -8.87
CA MET A 180 3.85 -6.20 -10.04
C MET A 180 5.34 -6.24 -10.41
N ILE A 181 6.25 -6.16 -9.44
CA ILE A 181 7.70 -6.27 -9.67
C ILE A 181 8.02 -7.57 -10.39
N LEU A 182 7.58 -8.70 -9.84
CA LEU A 182 7.91 -10.02 -10.40
C LEU A 182 7.29 -10.25 -11.78
N GLN A 183 6.07 -9.78 -12.01
CA GLN A 183 5.42 -9.88 -13.32
C GLN A 183 6.13 -9.01 -14.35
N THR A 184 6.54 -7.80 -13.99
CA THR A 184 7.30 -6.89 -14.86
C THR A 184 8.66 -7.47 -15.21
N VAL A 185 9.40 -7.99 -14.21
CA VAL A 185 10.71 -8.64 -14.42
C VAL A 185 10.57 -9.88 -15.30
N ASN A 186 9.56 -10.73 -15.06
CA ASN A 186 9.34 -11.91 -15.89
C ASN A 186 8.95 -11.55 -17.34
N ALA A 187 8.19 -10.49 -17.55
CA ALA A 187 7.83 -10.01 -18.88
C ALA A 187 9.03 -9.41 -19.62
N GLU A 188 9.95 -8.75 -18.90
CA GLU A 188 11.17 -8.20 -19.50
C GLU A 188 12.22 -9.26 -19.79
N PHE A 189 12.35 -10.26 -18.90
CA PHE A 189 13.37 -11.32 -19.00
C PHE A 189 12.75 -12.73 -18.95
N PRO A 190 11.92 -13.12 -19.93
CA PRO A 190 11.16 -14.37 -19.87
C PRO A 190 12.03 -15.64 -19.90
N LEU A 191 13.23 -15.55 -20.47
CA LEU A 191 14.15 -16.68 -20.65
C LEU A 191 15.12 -16.92 -19.48
N VAL A 192 15.05 -16.06 -18.42
CA VAL A 192 15.92 -16.24 -17.24
C VAL A 192 15.39 -17.39 -16.38
N ASN A 193 16.20 -18.46 -16.24
CA ASN A 193 15.80 -19.67 -15.52
C ASN A 193 16.38 -19.74 -14.08
N ASN A 194 17.58 -19.26 -13.84
CA ASN A 194 18.28 -19.42 -12.55
C ASN A 194 18.20 -18.19 -11.65
N ASN A 195 17.21 -17.32 -11.85
CA ASN A 195 17.05 -16.06 -11.11
C ASN A 195 18.31 -15.18 -11.08
N ASN A 196 19.18 -15.32 -12.08
CA ASN A 196 20.37 -14.49 -12.26
C ASN A 196 20.11 -13.39 -13.28
N TYR A 197 19.95 -12.18 -12.80
CA TYR A 197 19.67 -10.98 -13.60
C TYR A 197 20.90 -10.05 -13.71
N SER A 198 22.08 -10.52 -13.26
CA SER A 198 23.32 -9.77 -13.34
C SER A 198 23.73 -9.54 -14.80
N GLY A 199 24.21 -8.35 -15.10
CA GLY A 199 24.62 -7.99 -16.46
C GLY A 199 23.48 -7.79 -17.46
N MET A 200 22.23 -7.79 -17.01
CA MET A 200 21.05 -7.53 -17.84
C MET A 200 20.44 -6.17 -17.48
N THR A 201 19.89 -5.51 -18.48
CA THR A 201 19.06 -4.31 -18.30
C THR A 201 18.00 -4.27 -19.38
N GLY A 202 16.81 -3.83 -19.04
CA GLY A 202 15.68 -3.68 -19.94
C GLY A 202 15.07 -2.28 -19.86
N ILE A 203 13.89 -2.16 -20.47
CA ILE A 203 13.14 -0.88 -20.48
C ILE A 203 12.28 -0.75 -19.21
N LYS A 204 11.61 -1.86 -18.81
CA LYS A 204 10.74 -1.93 -17.64
C LYS A 204 11.46 -2.41 -16.38
N ALA A 205 12.57 -3.14 -16.55
CA ALA A 205 13.45 -3.57 -15.46
C ALA A 205 14.87 -3.05 -15.72
N VAL A 206 15.27 -2.01 -15.00
CA VAL A 206 16.46 -1.21 -15.26
C VAL A 206 17.52 -1.51 -14.25
N ASN A 207 18.65 -2.09 -14.69
CA ASN A 207 19.81 -2.34 -13.84
C ASN A 207 20.71 -1.08 -13.78
N LEU A 208 20.57 -0.33 -12.70
CA LEU A 208 21.33 0.92 -12.52
C LEU A 208 22.84 0.66 -12.40
N LEU A 209 23.22 -0.43 -11.73
CA LEU A 209 24.62 -0.79 -11.55
C LEU A 209 25.27 -1.19 -12.88
N TYR A 210 24.60 -2.00 -13.66
CA TYR A 210 25.08 -2.40 -14.98
C TYR A 210 25.26 -1.18 -15.90
N LEU A 211 24.28 -0.27 -15.94
CA LEU A 211 24.36 0.95 -16.74
C LEU A 211 25.51 1.86 -16.27
N TYR A 212 25.73 2.00 -14.97
CA TYR A 212 26.85 2.75 -14.43
C TYR A 212 28.19 2.14 -14.82
N ASN A 213 28.36 0.85 -14.61
CA ASN A 213 29.61 0.14 -14.94
C ASN A 213 29.90 0.21 -16.44
N GLN A 214 28.90 0.07 -17.29
CA GLN A 214 29.04 0.21 -18.74
C GLN A 214 29.42 1.63 -19.17
N THR A 215 28.75 2.65 -18.61
CA THR A 215 28.95 4.04 -19.01
C THR A 215 30.33 4.57 -18.58
N PHE A 216 30.81 4.16 -17.42
CA PHE A 216 32.07 4.68 -16.84
C PHE A 216 33.22 3.66 -16.89
N SER A 217 33.02 2.51 -17.54
CA SER A 217 34.00 1.42 -17.61
C SER A 217 34.53 1.01 -16.23
N LYS A 218 33.64 0.93 -15.25
CA LYS A 218 33.95 0.53 -13.87
C LYS A 218 33.46 -0.91 -13.63
N SER A 219 33.88 -1.51 -12.52
CA SER A 219 33.46 -2.85 -12.06
C SER A 219 32.99 -2.80 -10.62
N LEU A 220 32.09 -1.84 -10.32
CA LEU A 220 31.51 -1.68 -9.00
C LEU A 220 30.59 -2.87 -8.68
N THR A 221 30.60 -3.35 -7.45
CA THR A 221 29.71 -4.41 -6.96
C THR A 221 28.48 -3.83 -6.27
N GLY A 222 27.38 -4.59 -6.19
CA GLY A 222 26.17 -4.17 -5.54
C GLY A 222 26.36 -3.76 -4.08
N ALA A 223 27.20 -4.45 -3.34
CA ALA A 223 27.51 -4.12 -1.94
C ALA A 223 28.23 -2.77 -1.77
N ALA A 224 29.06 -2.38 -2.74
CA ALA A 224 29.82 -1.13 -2.71
C ALA A 224 29.06 0.03 -3.35
N ALA A 225 28.01 -0.24 -4.12
CA ALA A 225 27.32 0.76 -4.94
C ALA A 225 26.74 1.92 -4.11
N PHE A 226 26.11 1.63 -2.97
CA PHE A 226 25.49 2.66 -2.13
C PHE A 226 26.53 3.61 -1.48
N PHE A 227 27.80 3.20 -1.39
CA PHE A 227 28.87 4.00 -0.82
C PHE A 227 29.69 4.78 -1.87
N ASP A 228 29.35 4.63 -3.15
CA ASP A 228 29.99 5.37 -4.26
C ASP A 228 29.15 6.61 -4.61
N PRO A 229 29.68 7.84 -4.39
CA PRO A 229 28.97 9.08 -4.70
C PRO A 229 28.61 9.23 -6.18
N ASP A 230 29.50 8.78 -7.08
CA ASP A 230 29.27 8.87 -8.53
C ASP A 230 28.17 7.92 -8.98
N PHE A 231 28.09 6.74 -8.36
CA PHE A 231 26.96 5.82 -8.60
C PHE A 231 25.63 6.45 -8.14
N ASN A 232 25.58 7.04 -6.95
CA ASN A 232 24.36 7.67 -6.44
C ASN A 232 23.88 8.82 -7.34
N LYS A 233 24.81 9.66 -7.85
CA LYS A 233 24.49 10.71 -8.84
C LYS A 233 23.95 10.12 -10.14
N CYS A 234 24.55 9.04 -10.63
CA CYS A 234 24.11 8.34 -11.83
C CYS A 234 22.72 7.68 -11.63
N ALA A 235 22.47 7.03 -10.50
CA ALA A 235 21.18 6.45 -10.15
C ALA A 235 20.06 7.51 -10.11
N ALA A 236 20.30 8.63 -9.43
CA ALA A 236 19.39 9.76 -9.38
C ALA A 236 19.07 10.32 -10.78
N LEU A 237 20.09 10.45 -11.65
CA LEU A 237 19.92 10.86 -13.04
C LEU A 237 19.01 9.91 -13.81
N TYR A 238 19.24 8.59 -13.73
CA TYR A 238 18.43 7.62 -14.43
C TYR A 238 16.98 7.61 -13.92
N ILE A 239 16.76 7.62 -12.61
CA ILE A 239 15.43 7.68 -12.02
C ILE A 239 14.69 8.93 -12.52
N THR A 240 15.31 10.10 -12.46
CA THR A 240 14.71 11.36 -12.95
C THR A 240 14.39 11.30 -14.45
N ARG A 241 15.28 10.72 -15.27
CA ARG A 241 15.02 10.54 -16.71
C ARG A 241 13.81 9.64 -16.96
N TYR A 242 13.59 8.61 -16.16
CA TYR A 242 12.42 7.74 -16.29
C TYR A 242 11.14 8.44 -15.86
N THR A 243 11.14 9.26 -14.81
CA THR A 243 9.97 10.07 -14.44
C THR A 243 9.53 11.01 -15.58
N ASP A 244 10.49 11.51 -16.38
CA ASP A 244 10.16 12.34 -17.55
C ASP A 244 9.71 11.51 -18.77
N ARG A 245 10.28 10.33 -18.98
CA ARG A 245 9.92 9.46 -20.11
C ARG A 245 8.49 8.94 -20.03
N VAL A 246 8.04 8.53 -18.84
CA VAL A 246 6.68 8.00 -18.65
C VAL A 246 5.58 9.04 -18.82
N LYS A 247 5.91 10.34 -18.87
CA LYS A 247 4.94 11.40 -19.18
C LYS A 247 4.49 11.40 -20.63
N LYS A 248 5.28 10.83 -21.52
CA LYS A 248 4.94 10.72 -22.94
C LYS A 248 4.21 9.42 -23.22
N MET A 249 3.24 9.50 -24.13
CA MET A 249 2.51 8.33 -24.60
C MET A 249 3.50 7.30 -25.17
N SER A 250 3.49 6.09 -24.58
CA SER A 250 4.35 4.99 -24.97
C SER A 250 3.76 3.64 -24.57
N SER A 251 3.99 2.62 -25.35
CA SER A 251 3.67 1.22 -25.04
C SER A 251 4.82 0.46 -24.38
N LEU A 252 5.96 1.13 -24.16
CA LEU A 252 7.19 0.46 -23.71
C LEU A 252 7.25 0.21 -22.20
N PHE A 253 6.52 0.98 -21.41
CA PHE A 253 6.67 1.01 -19.96
C PHE A 253 5.62 0.17 -19.20
N ASN A 254 4.75 -0.54 -19.91
CA ASN A 254 3.78 -1.47 -19.32
C ASN A 254 3.93 -2.88 -19.90
N VAL A 255 3.45 -3.88 -19.17
CA VAL A 255 3.52 -5.28 -19.60
C VAL A 255 2.50 -5.58 -20.69
N GLY A 256 1.34 -4.93 -20.65
CA GLY A 256 0.27 -5.11 -21.62
C GLY A 256 0.56 -4.53 -23.02
N GLY A 257 1.63 -3.73 -23.17
CA GLY A 257 2.02 -3.14 -24.45
C GLY A 257 1.04 -2.09 -25.00
N LEU A 258 0.19 -1.53 -24.13
CA LEU A 258 -0.79 -0.53 -24.52
C LEU A 258 -0.20 0.88 -24.48
N PRO A 259 -0.62 1.81 -25.38
CA PRO A 259 -0.21 3.20 -25.32
C PRO A 259 -0.73 3.85 -24.01
N ARG A 260 0.20 4.23 -23.13
CA ARG A 260 -0.08 4.86 -21.84
C ARG A 260 0.88 6.01 -21.57
N PHE A 261 0.44 6.97 -20.79
CA PHE A 261 1.27 8.02 -20.24
C PHE A 261 0.90 8.27 -18.78
N THR A 262 1.86 8.66 -17.98
CA THR A 262 1.66 8.93 -16.55
C THR A 262 2.06 10.36 -16.26
N PRO A 263 1.11 11.28 -16.03
CA PRO A 263 1.42 12.64 -15.66
C PRO A 263 2.06 12.69 -14.28
N LYS A 264 2.84 13.73 -14.00
CA LYS A 264 3.68 13.83 -12.80
C LYS A 264 2.91 13.65 -11.48
N ASN A 265 1.69 14.12 -11.42
CA ASN A 265 0.82 14.01 -10.24
C ASN A 265 0.25 12.61 -9.99
N LEU A 266 0.32 11.71 -10.98
CA LEU A 266 -0.11 10.32 -10.88
C LEU A 266 1.09 9.35 -10.84
N GLN A 267 2.32 9.87 -10.82
CA GLN A 267 3.52 9.05 -10.65
C GLN A 267 3.77 8.76 -9.18
N HIS A 268 4.00 7.50 -8.87
CA HIS A 268 4.44 7.05 -7.56
C HIS A 268 5.82 6.43 -7.68
N LEU A 269 6.73 6.89 -6.84
CA LEU A 269 8.09 6.40 -6.75
C LEU A 269 8.31 5.86 -5.34
N ILE A 270 8.59 4.57 -5.22
CA ILE A 270 8.99 3.93 -3.95
C ILE A 270 10.45 3.54 -4.09
N LEU A 271 11.29 3.98 -3.17
CA LEU A 271 12.71 3.66 -3.13
C LEU A 271 13.06 2.81 -1.90
N HIS A 272 14.03 1.93 -2.06
CA HIS A 272 14.61 1.23 -0.93
C HIS A 272 15.39 2.21 -0.05
N THR A 273 15.26 2.09 1.26
CA THR A 273 15.85 3.01 2.24
C THR A 273 17.37 3.18 2.05
N ASP A 274 18.08 2.11 1.65
CA ASP A 274 19.53 2.16 1.45
C ASP A 274 19.89 3.13 0.31
N LEU A 275 19.18 3.09 -0.82
CA LEU A 275 19.41 4.03 -1.92
C LEU A 275 18.94 5.45 -1.57
N ALA A 276 17.77 5.57 -0.95
CA ALA A 276 17.24 6.89 -0.56
C ALA A 276 18.18 7.59 0.42
N SER A 277 18.61 6.92 1.49
CA SER A 277 19.52 7.47 2.49
C SER A 277 20.92 7.76 1.92
N ALA A 278 21.45 6.87 1.07
CA ALA A 278 22.74 7.10 0.42
C ALA A 278 22.68 8.30 -0.51
N SER A 279 21.61 8.43 -1.28
CA SER A 279 21.41 9.58 -2.17
C SER A 279 21.29 10.89 -1.38
N ASP A 280 20.56 10.91 -0.27
CA ASP A 280 20.44 12.08 0.59
C ASP A 280 21.80 12.52 1.16
N VAL A 281 22.63 11.58 1.59
CA VAL A 281 23.96 11.88 2.14
C VAL A 281 24.92 12.36 1.05
N TYR A 282 25.01 11.66 -0.08
CA TYR A 282 26.03 11.93 -1.09
C TYR A 282 25.64 13.00 -2.12
N LEU A 283 24.36 13.21 -2.39
CA LEU A 283 23.93 14.30 -3.26
C LEU A 283 24.00 15.66 -2.56
N GLN A 284 23.78 15.69 -1.23
CA GLN A 284 23.82 16.92 -0.44
C GLN A 284 25.24 17.37 -0.08
N SER A 285 26.20 16.45 0.04
CA SER A 285 27.57 16.77 0.48
C SER A 285 28.38 17.61 -0.50
N ASP A 286 28.02 17.62 -1.78
CA ASP A 286 28.78 18.26 -2.87
C ASP A 286 28.26 19.65 -3.29
N THR A 287 27.15 20.14 -2.74
CA THR A 287 26.53 21.40 -3.17
C THR A 287 26.05 22.24 -2.01
N TYR A 288 26.42 23.53 -2.05
CA TYR A 288 25.93 24.57 -1.12
C TYR A 288 24.41 24.86 -1.26
N HIS A 289 23.72 24.27 -2.25
CA HIS A 289 22.31 24.46 -2.54
C HIS A 289 21.56 23.14 -2.53
N ASN A 290 21.03 22.73 -1.38
CA ASN A 290 20.24 21.51 -1.17
C ASN A 290 18.97 21.39 -2.06
N GLU A 291 18.54 22.48 -2.69
CA GLU A 291 17.30 22.49 -3.46
C GLU A 291 17.45 21.98 -4.90
N LEU A 292 18.68 21.95 -5.42
CA LEU A 292 18.94 21.64 -6.83
C LEU A 292 19.30 20.19 -7.13
N THR A 293 19.59 19.38 -6.10
CA THR A 293 20.05 17.98 -6.25
C THR A 293 19.23 17.04 -5.38
N LYS A 294 17.91 17.04 -5.56
CA LYS A 294 17.02 16.09 -4.87
C LYS A 294 16.53 15.01 -5.82
N LEU A 295 16.41 13.79 -5.30
CA LEU A 295 15.60 12.77 -5.94
C LEU A 295 14.17 13.29 -6.15
N PRO A 296 13.44 12.81 -7.17
CA PRO A 296 12.01 13.06 -7.28
C PRO A 296 11.29 12.69 -5.98
N MET A 297 10.12 13.31 -5.74
CA MET A 297 9.31 12.98 -4.57
C MET A 297 9.07 11.47 -4.54
N HIS A 298 9.40 10.83 -3.42
CA HIS A 298 9.35 9.39 -3.27
C HIS A 298 8.93 8.98 -1.86
N GLU A 299 8.41 7.77 -1.75
CA GLU A 299 8.25 7.04 -0.50
C GLU A 299 9.44 6.10 -0.31
N SER A 300 9.84 5.85 0.92
CA SER A 300 10.92 4.91 1.19
C SER A 300 10.39 3.65 1.88
N THR A 301 10.91 2.49 1.46
CA THR A 301 10.63 1.20 2.09
C THR A 301 11.90 0.59 2.65
N PRO A 302 11.90 0.13 3.93
CA PRO A 302 13.07 -0.51 4.51
C PRO A 302 13.28 -1.94 3.99
N TYR A 303 12.24 -2.60 3.53
CA TYR A 303 12.27 -3.95 2.96
C TYR A 303 11.07 -4.19 2.05
N TRP A 304 11.27 -5.00 1.01
CA TRP A 304 10.20 -5.32 0.05
C TRP A 304 9.35 -6.50 0.49
N GLN A 305 9.92 -7.45 1.22
CA GLN A 305 9.24 -8.65 1.68
C GLN A 305 9.76 -9.07 3.06
N GLY A 306 8.85 -9.61 3.89
CA GLY A 306 9.17 -10.09 5.23
C GLY A 306 8.50 -9.27 6.33
N SER A 307 8.51 -9.80 7.54
CA SER A 307 7.89 -9.20 8.73
C SER A 307 8.88 -8.49 9.66
N GLY A 308 10.08 -8.20 9.20
CA GLY A 308 11.15 -7.65 10.02
C GLY A 308 11.89 -8.69 10.89
N THR A 309 11.34 -9.88 11.10
CA THR A 309 12.00 -10.98 11.80
C THR A 309 12.90 -11.81 10.88
N ASP A 310 12.52 -11.91 9.61
CA ASP A 310 13.28 -12.62 8.57
C ASP A 310 14.13 -11.67 7.72
N TYR A 311 14.31 -10.44 8.20
CA TYR A 311 15.08 -9.42 7.51
C TYR A 311 16.56 -9.77 7.53
N ALA A 312 17.08 -10.25 6.42
CA ALA A 312 18.50 -10.28 6.19
C ALA A 312 18.94 -8.86 5.77
N PHE A 313 19.80 -8.23 6.56
CA PHE A 313 20.45 -6.96 6.17
C PHE A 313 21.30 -7.19 4.92
N SER A 314 20.66 -7.20 3.77
CA SER A 314 21.33 -7.16 2.49
C SER A 314 21.10 -5.77 1.91
N HIS A 315 22.15 -5.21 1.32
CA HIS A 315 22.08 -3.88 0.66
C HIS A 315 21.13 -3.83 -0.52
N SER A 316 20.43 -4.90 -0.81
CA SER A 316 19.48 -5.00 -1.91
C SER A 316 18.26 -5.80 -1.47
N GLY A 317 17.08 -5.19 -1.61
CA GLY A 317 15.82 -5.86 -1.33
C GLY A 317 15.63 -7.09 -2.22
N THR A 318 15.06 -8.14 -1.67
CA THR A 318 14.77 -9.38 -2.39
C THR A 318 13.29 -9.68 -2.29
N VAL A 319 12.68 -10.05 -3.43
CA VAL A 319 11.31 -10.52 -3.52
C VAL A 319 11.30 -11.94 -4.06
N LYS A 320 10.59 -12.83 -3.37
CA LYS A 320 10.40 -14.22 -3.77
C LYS A 320 8.92 -14.57 -3.74
N ALA A 321 8.36 -14.89 -4.88
CA ALA A 321 6.98 -15.36 -4.98
C ALA A 321 6.77 -16.23 -6.22
N THR A 322 5.61 -16.89 -6.24
CA THR A 322 5.14 -17.65 -7.41
C THR A 322 4.14 -16.78 -8.16
N ILE A 323 4.39 -16.52 -9.43
CA ILE A 323 3.49 -15.78 -10.31
C ILE A 323 2.81 -16.72 -11.31
N GLU A 324 1.60 -16.32 -11.72
CA GLU A 324 0.88 -16.99 -12.80
C GLU A 324 1.38 -16.46 -14.15
N THR A 325 1.79 -17.37 -15.03
CA THR A 325 2.22 -17.09 -16.39
C THR A 325 1.34 -17.86 -17.37
N GLY A 326 0.19 -17.31 -17.72
CA GLY A 326 -0.83 -18.01 -18.50
C GLY A 326 -1.40 -19.21 -17.72
N ALA A 327 -1.27 -20.43 -18.28
CA ALA A 327 -1.77 -21.67 -17.63
C ALA A 327 -0.76 -22.30 -16.65
N THR A 328 0.42 -21.73 -16.45
CA THR A 328 1.49 -22.27 -15.61
C THR A 328 1.86 -21.30 -14.49
N THR A 329 2.47 -21.84 -13.45
CA THR A 329 3.03 -21.04 -12.35
C THR A 329 4.54 -21.09 -12.39
N LYS A 330 5.19 -19.94 -12.14
CA LYS A 330 6.66 -19.82 -12.09
C LYS A 330 7.09 -19.20 -10.77
N ALA A 331 7.93 -19.89 -10.03
CA ALA A 331 8.58 -19.33 -8.85
C ALA A 331 9.75 -18.45 -9.29
N ILE A 332 9.75 -17.19 -8.85
CA ILE A 332 10.78 -16.21 -9.17
C ILE A 332 11.36 -15.67 -7.88
N THR A 333 12.67 -15.55 -7.84
CA THR A 333 13.41 -14.80 -6.82
C THR A 333 14.13 -13.66 -7.53
N PHE A 334 13.82 -12.44 -7.15
CA PHE A 334 14.44 -11.25 -7.72
C PHE A 334 15.08 -10.43 -6.61
N SER A 335 16.38 -10.17 -6.73
CA SER A 335 17.19 -9.49 -5.72
C SER A 335 17.76 -8.19 -6.28
N GLY A 336 18.15 -7.31 -5.38
CA GLY A 336 18.77 -6.05 -5.76
C GLY A 336 17.78 -4.94 -6.10
N ILE A 337 16.53 -5.06 -5.69
CA ILE A 337 15.50 -4.06 -5.96
C ILE A 337 15.81 -2.80 -5.15
N VAL A 338 16.02 -1.68 -5.83
CA VAL A 338 16.31 -0.38 -5.22
C VAL A 338 15.18 0.62 -5.38
N GLY A 339 14.24 0.37 -6.29
CA GLY A 339 13.07 1.24 -6.43
C GLY A 339 12.09 0.78 -7.48
N VAL A 340 10.88 1.34 -7.41
CA VAL A 340 9.83 1.17 -8.42
C VAL A 340 9.18 2.52 -8.72
N LEU A 341 8.92 2.75 -10.00
CA LEU A 341 8.16 3.90 -10.50
C LEU A 341 6.93 3.39 -11.21
N PHE A 342 5.74 3.82 -10.82
CA PHE A 342 4.51 3.32 -11.39
C PHE A 342 3.41 4.37 -11.46
N ASP A 343 2.41 4.06 -12.28
CA ASP A 343 1.19 4.85 -12.42
C ASP A 343 0.25 4.59 -11.23
N HIS A 344 -0.43 5.64 -10.76
CA HIS A 344 -1.46 5.54 -9.73
C HIS A 344 -2.49 4.43 -10.02
N GLU A 345 -2.80 4.17 -11.28
CA GLU A 345 -3.75 3.14 -11.71
C GLU A 345 -3.14 1.73 -11.89
N ALA A 346 -1.82 1.55 -11.67
CA ALA A 346 -1.16 0.27 -11.85
C ALA A 346 -1.43 -0.71 -10.70
N ALA A 347 -1.54 -0.20 -9.50
CA ALA A 347 -1.81 -1.00 -8.30
C ALA A 347 -2.67 -0.21 -7.31
N GLY A 348 -3.48 -0.91 -6.54
CA GLY A 348 -4.29 -0.28 -5.52
C GLY A 348 -4.79 -1.25 -4.47
N LEU A 349 -5.04 -0.71 -3.29
CA LEU A 349 -5.58 -1.40 -2.13
C LEU A 349 -6.74 -0.58 -1.58
N ASN A 350 -7.83 -1.24 -1.24
CA ASN A 350 -9.01 -0.61 -0.65
C ASN A 350 -9.43 -1.34 0.62
N GLN A 351 -9.75 -0.58 1.64
CA GLN A 351 -10.38 -1.05 2.87
C GLN A 351 -11.90 -1.01 2.66
N VAL A 352 -12.53 -2.17 2.47
CA VAL A 352 -13.94 -2.27 2.10
C VAL A 352 -14.83 -2.13 3.32
N GLU A 353 -14.62 -2.98 4.33
CA GLU A 353 -15.47 -3.03 5.51
C GLU A 353 -14.67 -3.49 6.73
N ARG A 354 -14.99 -2.87 7.86
CA ARG A 354 -14.58 -3.37 9.17
C ARG A 354 -15.80 -3.76 9.98
N ARG A 355 -15.78 -4.97 10.54
CA ARG A 355 -16.88 -5.50 11.36
C ARG A 355 -16.33 -6.23 12.59
N ILE A 356 -17.10 -6.17 13.66
CA ILE A 356 -16.77 -6.83 14.92
C ILE A 356 -17.94 -7.76 15.25
N THR A 357 -17.62 -9.02 15.55
CA THR A 357 -18.59 -9.99 16.06
C THR A 357 -18.11 -10.51 17.40
N SER A 358 -19.05 -10.95 18.26
CA SER A 358 -18.71 -11.44 19.59
C SER A 358 -19.41 -12.76 19.89
N HIS A 359 -18.78 -13.57 20.73
CA HIS A 359 -19.35 -14.80 21.25
C HIS A 359 -18.95 -14.98 22.71
N ARG A 360 -19.97 -15.16 23.59
CA ARG A 360 -19.76 -15.35 25.04
C ARG A 360 -19.61 -16.83 25.36
N ASN A 361 -18.68 -17.11 26.27
CA ASN A 361 -18.56 -18.42 26.94
C ASN A 361 -19.01 -18.30 28.40
N ASP A 362 -20.24 -18.75 28.70
CA ASP A 362 -20.84 -18.63 30.03
C ASP A 362 -20.17 -19.53 31.07
N LYS A 363 -19.56 -20.65 30.67
CA LYS A 363 -18.90 -21.58 31.58
C LYS A 363 -17.59 -21.03 32.14
N ALA A 364 -16.86 -20.25 31.33
CA ALA A 364 -15.56 -19.71 31.68
C ALA A 364 -15.58 -18.18 31.89
N GLU A 365 -16.75 -17.56 31.82
CA GLU A 365 -17.00 -16.13 32.07
C GLU A 365 -16.06 -15.22 31.26
N PHE A 366 -16.00 -15.43 29.94
CA PHE A 366 -15.29 -14.56 29.01
C PHE A 366 -16.06 -14.36 27.71
N THR A 367 -15.77 -13.28 27.01
CA THR A 367 -16.32 -12.99 25.68
C THR A 367 -15.19 -12.89 24.67
N ASN A 368 -15.33 -13.61 23.57
CA ASN A 368 -14.46 -13.50 22.40
C ASN A 368 -14.98 -12.41 21.47
N TYR A 369 -14.10 -11.54 21.02
CA TYR A 369 -14.34 -10.53 20.00
C TYR A 369 -13.52 -10.85 18.77
N PHE A 370 -14.16 -10.87 17.62
CA PHE A 370 -13.55 -11.15 16.32
C PHE A 370 -13.57 -9.86 15.51
N TYR A 371 -12.41 -9.22 15.41
CA TYR A 371 -12.21 -8.01 14.63
C TYR A 371 -11.85 -8.41 13.21
N LYS A 372 -12.73 -8.12 12.26
CA LYS A 372 -12.55 -8.49 10.85
C LYS A 372 -12.39 -7.23 10.02
N GLU A 373 -11.43 -7.25 9.12
CA GLU A 373 -11.20 -6.18 8.16
C GLU A 373 -11.08 -6.77 6.76
N GLU A 374 -11.97 -6.37 5.86
CA GLU A 374 -11.99 -6.80 4.48
C GLU A 374 -11.27 -5.79 3.60
N CYS A 375 -10.25 -6.25 2.88
CA CYS A 375 -9.45 -5.46 1.97
C CYS A 375 -9.54 -6.01 0.55
N GLY A 376 -9.86 -5.14 -0.41
CA GLY A 376 -9.74 -5.41 -1.83
C GLY A 376 -8.36 -4.98 -2.35
N TYR A 377 -7.84 -5.66 -3.38
CA TYR A 377 -6.58 -5.29 -4.02
C TYR A 377 -6.58 -5.62 -5.51
N PHE A 378 -5.84 -4.84 -6.29
CA PHE A 378 -5.71 -5.09 -7.72
C PHE A 378 -4.33 -4.72 -8.24
N ASN A 379 -3.97 -5.36 -9.36
CA ASN A 379 -2.79 -5.09 -10.16
C ASN A 379 -3.21 -4.97 -11.63
N ASP A 380 -2.85 -3.86 -12.28
CA ASP A 380 -3.09 -3.65 -13.70
C ASP A 380 -1.80 -3.59 -14.50
N LEU A 381 -1.51 -4.67 -15.21
CA LEU A 381 -0.32 -4.80 -16.05
C LEU A 381 -0.36 -3.94 -17.32
N ASN A 382 -1.48 -3.29 -17.60
CA ASN A 382 -1.63 -2.38 -18.74
C ASN A 382 -1.18 -0.95 -18.41
N GLU A 383 -0.93 -0.65 -17.16
CA GLU A 383 -0.42 0.65 -16.72
C GLU A 383 1.10 0.64 -16.56
N ASN A 384 1.71 1.82 -16.62
CA ASN A 384 3.16 1.96 -16.55
C ASN A 384 3.69 1.49 -15.20
N PHE A 385 4.69 0.59 -15.26
CA PHE A 385 5.38 0.07 -14.08
C PHE A 385 6.84 -0.23 -14.42
N ILE A 386 7.77 0.38 -13.70
CA ILE A 386 9.22 0.28 -13.94
C ILE A 386 9.90 -0.13 -12.64
N VAL A 387 10.79 -1.10 -12.74
CA VAL A 387 11.61 -1.61 -11.62
C VAL A 387 13.04 -1.17 -11.79
N PHE A 388 13.62 -0.54 -10.77
CA PHE A 388 15.04 -0.23 -10.69
C PHE A 388 15.73 -1.23 -9.79
N TYR A 389 16.86 -1.77 -10.25
CA TYR A 389 17.62 -2.76 -9.49
C TYR A 389 19.13 -2.64 -9.70
N ILE A 390 19.87 -3.30 -8.82
CA ILE A 390 21.32 -3.45 -8.87
C ILE A 390 21.67 -4.95 -8.80
N ALA A 391 22.33 -5.46 -9.82
CA ALA A 391 22.75 -6.87 -9.86
C ALA A 391 23.98 -7.06 -10.76
#